data_2a8f2db4b92427728ac3fee2808e9978
#
_entry.id   2a8f2db4b92427728ac3fee2808e9978
#
_cell.length_a   1.000
_cell.length_b   1.000
_cell.length_c   1.000
_cell.angle_alpha   90.00
_cell.angle_beta   90.00
_cell.angle_gamma   90.00
#
_symmetry.space_group_name_H-M   'P 1'
#
loop_
_entity.id
_entity.type
_entity.pdbx_description
1 polymer ?
#
loop_
_entity_poly.entity_id
_entity_poly.type
_entity_poly.pdbx_seq_one_letter_code
_entity_poly.pdbx_strand_id
1 'polypeptide(L)'
;MQVGSVIKRVAIVGGVRIPFARSYSAYATAGNQDMLTAALRAVVERFRLQGERLGDVAAGAVMKHSRDYNLVRECVLSSGLDPHTPGLDLQRACGTSLEAAIDIGNKIALGQIEAGIAGGTDSISDAPVVYPRSYQQLLLASYRGRSAWQRLAPWFGLRPKHFKPVLPAVVEPRTGLSMGQHTELMAKQWQVTRAEQDELANDSHLKAASAWREGFYDDLVIPYLGLKTDNNVRADTTPEKLARLRPSFAADGTLTAGNSTPLTDGASAILLATPEWAAKRSLPVLAHLAHGKAWAVDFSGGKEGLLMAPTYAVPAMLRDANLTLQDFDYYEIHEAFAAQVLCTLKAWESPDYCRDVLGLSAPLGSIERARLNVKGGSVALGHPFAATGTRIVATLAKLLSGDAKAKRGLISVCTAGGMGVAAIVER
;
A
#
# COMPACT_ATOMS: atom_id res chain seq x y z
N MET A 1 -27.40 16.83 23.61
CA MET A 1 -27.82 16.44 22.24
C MET A 1 -27.63 14.95 22.10
N GLN A 2 -28.70 14.18 22.06
CA GLN A 2 -28.65 12.76 21.70
C GLN A 2 -28.41 12.71 20.19
N VAL A 3 -27.18 12.46 19.77
CA VAL A 3 -26.88 12.11 18.39
C VAL A 3 -27.01 10.60 18.30
N GLY A 4 -28.24 10.14 18.10
CA GLY A 4 -28.50 8.80 17.56
C GLY A 4 -28.20 8.81 16.06
N SER A 5 -26.93 9.03 15.67
CA SER A 5 -26.55 8.94 14.26
C SER A 5 -26.53 7.46 13.87
N VAL A 6 -27.46 7.08 13.01
CA VAL A 6 -27.39 5.79 12.31
C VAL A 6 -26.06 5.77 11.56
N ILE A 7 -25.23 4.75 11.82
CA ILE A 7 -23.97 4.55 11.09
C ILE A 7 -24.32 4.35 9.62
N LYS A 8 -23.76 5.21 8.74
CA LYS A 8 -24.01 5.14 7.30
C LYS A 8 -23.12 4.09 6.65
N ARG A 9 -23.64 3.42 5.61
CA ARG A 9 -22.81 2.55 4.79
C ARG A 9 -21.83 3.36 3.95
N VAL A 10 -20.66 2.81 3.73
CA VAL A 10 -19.58 3.45 2.96
C VAL A 10 -19.48 2.77 1.59
N ALA A 11 -20.01 3.42 0.57
CA ALA A 11 -19.95 2.92 -0.80
C ALA A 11 -18.58 3.16 -1.42
N ILE A 12 -18.01 2.13 -2.05
CA ILE A 12 -16.88 2.22 -2.97
C ILE A 12 -17.45 2.47 -4.36
N VAL A 13 -17.34 3.68 -4.86
CA VAL A 13 -17.87 4.08 -6.17
C VAL A 13 -16.95 3.56 -7.29
N GLY A 14 -15.65 3.59 -7.04
CA GLY A 14 -14.64 3.05 -7.94
C GLY A 14 -13.26 3.61 -7.67
N GLY A 15 -12.29 3.19 -8.47
CA GLY A 15 -10.92 3.63 -8.33
C GLY A 15 -10.18 3.74 -9.64
N VAL A 16 -9.08 4.48 -9.62
CA VAL A 16 -8.18 4.67 -10.75
C VAL A 16 -6.75 4.64 -10.27
N ARG A 17 -5.86 4.12 -11.08
CA ARG A 17 -4.41 4.24 -10.90
C ARG A 17 -3.69 4.52 -12.21
N ILE A 18 -2.49 5.02 -12.14
CA ILE A 18 -1.54 4.95 -13.24
C ILE A 18 -0.90 3.55 -13.26
N PRO A 19 -0.32 3.09 -14.39
CA PRO A 19 0.48 1.88 -14.41
C PRO A 19 1.58 1.95 -13.35
N PHE A 20 1.89 0.83 -12.69
CA PHE A 20 3.03 0.79 -11.79
C PHE A 20 4.29 0.52 -12.58
N ALA A 21 5.25 1.42 -12.48
CA ALA A 21 6.49 1.38 -13.22
C ALA A 21 7.65 0.91 -12.35
N ARG A 22 8.52 0.05 -12.89
CA ARG A 22 9.80 -0.24 -12.25
C ARG A 22 10.56 1.07 -12.03
N SER A 23 11.15 1.24 -10.86
CA SER A 23 11.95 2.42 -10.55
C SER A 23 13.05 2.67 -11.60
N TYR A 24 13.38 3.94 -11.79
CA TYR A 24 14.36 4.42 -12.78
C TYR A 24 14.02 4.02 -14.23
N SER A 25 12.71 3.86 -14.54
CA SER A 25 12.23 3.58 -15.90
C SER A 25 11.32 4.71 -16.41
N ALA A 26 10.07 4.41 -16.78
CA ALA A 26 9.15 5.37 -17.41
C ALA A 26 8.87 6.64 -16.57
N TYR A 27 8.96 6.56 -15.23
CA TYR A 27 8.64 7.67 -14.31
C TYR A 27 9.88 8.27 -13.64
N ALA A 28 11.07 8.10 -14.22
CA ALA A 28 12.33 8.57 -13.65
C ALA A 28 12.37 10.08 -13.34
N THR A 29 11.52 10.89 -13.99
CA THR A 29 11.44 12.34 -13.80
C THR A 29 10.14 12.80 -13.15
N ALA A 30 9.23 11.87 -12.77
CA ALA A 30 7.96 12.19 -12.13
C ALA A 30 8.08 12.10 -10.60
N GLY A 31 7.67 13.16 -9.92
CA GLY A 31 7.59 13.16 -8.46
C GLY A 31 6.26 12.63 -7.92
N ASN A 32 6.18 12.55 -6.59
CA ASN A 32 4.96 12.11 -5.90
C ASN A 32 3.76 13.00 -6.26
N GLN A 33 3.94 14.32 -6.30
CA GLN A 33 2.88 15.26 -6.63
C GLN A 33 2.35 15.06 -8.05
N ASP A 34 3.23 14.82 -9.03
CA ASP A 34 2.83 14.62 -10.43
C ASP A 34 1.97 13.37 -10.58
N MET A 35 2.42 12.25 -10.00
CA MET A 35 1.74 10.97 -10.10
C MET A 35 0.41 10.95 -9.33
N LEU A 36 0.37 11.49 -8.11
CA LEU A 36 -0.87 11.55 -7.34
C LEU A 36 -1.88 12.50 -7.99
N THR A 37 -1.42 13.64 -8.52
CA THR A 37 -2.28 14.55 -9.28
C THR A 37 -2.90 13.86 -10.50
N ALA A 38 -2.11 13.05 -11.22
CA ALA A 38 -2.63 12.29 -12.36
C ALA A 38 -3.74 11.30 -11.94
N ALA A 39 -3.52 10.56 -10.84
CA ALA A 39 -4.54 9.65 -10.31
C ALA A 39 -5.80 10.38 -9.84
N LEU A 40 -5.65 11.51 -9.13
CA LEU A 40 -6.80 12.33 -8.69
C LEU A 40 -7.57 12.93 -9.88
N ARG A 41 -6.89 13.49 -10.87
CA ARG A 41 -7.52 14.00 -12.10
C ARG A 41 -8.34 12.90 -12.79
N ALA A 42 -7.80 11.72 -12.88
CA ALA A 42 -8.51 10.59 -13.50
C ALA A 42 -9.77 10.17 -12.71
N VAL A 43 -9.74 10.24 -11.37
CA VAL A 43 -10.94 10.06 -10.55
C VAL A 43 -11.95 11.20 -10.81
N VAL A 44 -11.49 12.45 -10.83
CA VAL A 44 -12.33 13.62 -11.09
C VAL A 44 -12.99 13.54 -12.47
N GLU A 45 -12.25 13.19 -13.51
CA GLU A 45 -12.77 13.04 -14.87
C GLU A 45 -13.76 11.89 -14.98
N ARG A 46 -13.42 10.72 -14.46
CA ARG A 46 -14.24 9.51 -14.54
C ARG A 46 -15.59 9.68 -13.88
N PHE A 47 -15.61 10.29 -12.70
CA PHE A 47 -16.82 10.45 -11.91
C PHE A 47 -17.47 11.82 -12.05
N ARG A 48 -17.00 12.64 -13.00
CA ARG A 48 -17.55 13.97 -13.35
C ARG A 48 -17.60 14.91 -12.14
N LEU A 49 -16.47 15.02 -11.44
CA LEU A 49 -16.33 15.80 -10.22
C LEU A 49 -15.65 17.16 -10.43
N GLN A 50 -15.53 17.65 -11.68
CA GLN A 50 -14.92 18.95 -11.99
C GLN A 50 -15.67 20.07 -11.26
N GLY A 51 -14.93 20.84 -10.45
CA GLY A 51 -15.48 21.92 -9.65
C GLY A 51 -16.33 21.47 -8.45
N GLU A 52 -16.48 20.16 -8.21
CA GLU A 52 -17.18 19.65 -7.04
C GLU A 52 -16.35 19.82 -5.78
N ARG A 53 -16.98 20.27 -4.71
CA ARG A 53 -16.42 20.30 -3.37
C ARG A 53 -16.69 18.96 -2.67
N LEU A 54 -15.65 18.19 -2.43
CA LEU A 54 -15.74 16.98 -1.61
C LEU A 54 -15.53 17.29 -0.13
N GLY A 55 -15.98 16.38 0.73
CA GLY A 55 -15.81 16.52 2.17
C GLY A 55 -14.34 16.45 2.62
N ASP A 56 -13.54 15.57 2.01
CA ASP A 56 -12.10 15.46 2.27
C ASP A 56 -11.39 14.64 1.17
N VAL A 57 -10.06 14.82 1.07
CA VAL A 57 -9.15 13.96 0.31
C VAL A 57 -8.03 13.53 1.25
N ALA A 58 -7.91 12.24 1.54
CA ALA A 58 -6.86 11.67 2.37
C ALA A 58 -5.91 10.83 1.52
N ALA A 59 -4.64 11.12 1.54
CA ALA A 59 -3.63 10.36 0.82
C ALA A 59 -2.24 10.54 1.45
N GLY A 60 -1.21 9.92 0.86
CA GLY A 60 0.14 10.14 1.32
C GLY A 60 1.20 9.48 0.47
N ALA A 61 2.45 9.64 0.89
CA ALA A 61 3.63 9.00 0.33
C ALA A 61 4.60 8.62 1.46
N VAL A 62 5.33 7.53 1.28
CA VAL A 62 6.37 7.08 2.22
C VAL A 62 7.69 7.81 1.93
N MET A 63 8.10 7.83 0.67
CA MET A 63 9.33 8.47 0.20
C MET A 63 9.03 9.92 -0.22
N LYS A 64 8.93 10.82 0.78
CA LYS A 64 8.45 12.19 0.59
C LYS A 64 9.57 13.22 0.79
N HIS A 65 9.74 14.13 -0.17
CA HIS A 65 10.61 15.30 -0.01
C HIS A 65 10.02 16.31 0.97
N SER A 66 10.87 17.14 1.57
CA SER A 66 10.41 18.27 2.39
C SER A 66 9.62 19.33 1.60
N ARG A 67 9.82 19.41 0.26
CA ARG A 67 8.98 20.25 -0.63
C ARG A 67 7.53 19.76 -0.68
N ASP A 68 7.29 18.48 -0.45
CA ASP A 68 5.98 17.82 -0.49
C ASP A 68 5.29 17.83 0.89
N TYR A 69 5.60 18.78 1.77
CA TYR A 69 5.07 18.82 3.13
C TYR A 69 3.53 18.88 3.18
N ASN A 70 2.89 19.38 2.14
CA ASN A 70 1.45 19.48 1.97
C ASN A 70 1.01 18.83 0.65
N LEU A 71 1.54 17.63 0.38
CA LEU A 71 1.41 16.89 -0.88
C LEU A 71 -0.04 16.80 -1.35
N VAL A 72 -0.92 16.31 -0.47
CA VAL A 72 -2.31 16.02 -0.84
C VAL A 72 -3.07 17.30 -1.16
N ARG A 73 -2.83 18.36 -0.39
CA ARG A 73 -3.48 19.66 -0.65
C ARG A 73 -3.05 20.25 -2.02
N GLU A 74 -1.78 20.17 -2.36
CA GLU A 74 -1.27 20.62 -3.67
C GLU A 74 -1.86 19.78 -4.82
N CYS A 75 -2.00 18.47 -4.60
CA CYS A 75 -2.66 17.59 -5.57
C CYS A 75 -4.15 17.92 -5.74
N VAL A 76 -4.87 18.25 -4.66
CA VAL A 76 -6.27 18.70 -4.72
C VAL A 76 -6.39 19.96 -5.56
N LEU A 77 -5.56 20.98 -5.31
CA LEU A 77 -5.55 22.25 -6.06
C LEU A 77 -5.26 22.04 -7.55
N SER A 78 -4.55 20.97 -7.88
CA SER A 78 -4.17 20.63 -9.25
C SER A 78 -5.10 19.60 -9.91
N SER A 79 -6.07 19.02 -9.19
CA SER A 79 -6.89 17.89 -9.66
C SER A 79 -8.11 18.28 -10.49
N GLY A 80 -8.58 19.52 -10.38
CA GLY A 80 -9.83 19.99 -10.96
C GLY A 80 -11.03 19.91 -10.01
N LEU A 81 -10.84 19.48 -8.76
CA LEU A 81 -11.84 19.64 -7.69
C LEU A 81 -12.00 21.13 -7.31
N ASP A 82 -13.11 21.46 -6.64
CA ASP A 82 -13.26 22.78 -6.03
C ASP A 82 -12.10 23.02 -5.05
N PRO A 83 -11.42 24.18 -5.13
CA PRO A 83 -10.29 24.51 -4.26
C PRO A 83 -10.64 24.60 -2.77
N HIS A 84 -11.90 24.61 -2.38
CA HIS A 84 -12.34 24.50 -0.98
C HIS A 84 -12.41 23.06 -0.47
N THR A 85 -12.09 22.04 -1.30
CA THR A 85 -11.94 20.66 -0.85
C THR A 85 -10.69 20.52 0.01
N PRO A 86 -10.77 20.11 1.28
CA PRO A 86 -9.59 19.94 2.12
C PRO A 86 -8.73 18.75 1.66
N GLY A 87 -7.47 18.72 2.09
CA GLY A 87 -6.55 17.63 1.82
C GLY A 87 -5.80 17.24 3.09
N LEU A 88 -5.68 15.95 3.36
CA LEU A 88 -5.00 15.37 4.51
C LEU A 88 -3.84 14.47 4.06
N ASP A 89 -2.64 14.81 4.50
CA ASP A 89 -1.46 13.95 4.37
C ASP A 89 -1.38 12.98 5.54
N LEU A 90 -1.33 11.68 5.25
CA LEU A 90 -1.10 10.64 6.25
C LEU A 90 -0.06 9.61 5.78
N GLN A 91 0.48 8.83 6.71
CA GLN A 91 1.45 7.79 6.40
C GLN A 91 1.33 6.61 7.36
N ARG A 92 1.21 5.40 6.79
CA ARG A 92 1.33 4.12 7.47
C ARG A 92 2.11 3.14 6.58
N ALA A 93 3.28 3.57 6.12
CA ALA A 93 4.12 2.82 5.19
C ALA A 93 3.30 2.16 4.05
N CYS A 94 3.46 0.87 3.78
CA CYS A 94 2.74 0.14 2.72
C CYS A 94 1.21 0.16 2.87
N GLY A 95 0.68 0.38 4.07
CA GLY A 95 -0.76 0.47 4.37
C GLY A 95 -1.37 1.86 4.21
N THR A 96 -0.60 2.88 3.80
CA THR A 96 -1.00 4.29 3.78
C THR A 96 -2.36 4.52 3.10
N SER A 97 -2.54 4.09 1.86
CA SER A 97 -3.81 4.37 1.16
C SER A 97 -4.98 3.49 1.61
N LEU A 98 -4.72 2.32 2.21
CA LEU A 98 -5.78 1.55 2.86
C LEU A 98 -6.25 2.26 4.14
N GLU A 99 -5.32 2.80 4.92
CA GLU A 99 -5.65 3.63 6.09
C GLU A 99 -6.40 4.90 5.69
N ALA A 100 -5.98 5.55 4.59
CA ALA A 100 -6.70 6.69 4.03
C ALA A 100 -8.15 6.33 3.65
N ALA A 101 -8.36 5.13 3.08
CA ALA A 101 -9.71 4.64 2.77
C ALA A 101 -10.53 4.41 4.03
N ILE A 102 -9.93 3.86 5.07
CA ILE A 102 -10.60 3.64 6.37
C ILE A 102 -10.93 5.00 7.03
N ASP A 103 -10.02 5.98 7.01
CA ASP A 103 -10.25 7.31 7.59
C ASP A 103 -11.40 8.06 6.88
N ILE A 104 -11.39 8.12 5.54
CA ILE A 104 -12.50 8.68 4.75
C ILE A 104 -13.79 7.90 5.01
N GLY A 105 -13.73 6.57 5.03
CA GLY A 105 -14.87 5.71 5.35
C GLY A 105 -15.46 6.01 6.71
N ASN A 106 -14.65 6.17 7.76
CA ASN A 106 -15.09 6.53 9.10
C ASN A 106 -15.79 7.89 9.13
N LYS A 107 -15.26 8.90 8.44
CA LYS A 107 -15.90 10.22 8.33
C LYS A 107 -17.27 10.13 7.64
N ILE A 108 -17.39 9.32 6.59
CA ILE A 108 -18.67 9.04 5.91
C ILE A 108 -19.63 8.30 6.83
N ALA A 109 -19.18 7.22 7.48
CA ALA A 109 -19.99 6.41 8.37
C ALA A 109 -20.56 7.21 9.55
N LEU A 110 -19.78 8.14 10.09
CA LEU A 110 -20.21 9.06 11.16
C LEU A 110 -21.05 10.25 10.64
N GLY A 111 -21.26 10.36 9.33
CA GLY A 111 -22.04 11.46 8.74
C GLY A 111 -21.34 12.82 8.75
N GLN A 112 -20.03 12.87 8.94
CA GLN A 112 -19.23 14.10 8.91
C GLN A 112 -19.07 14.64 7.48
N ILE A 113 -18.95 13.73 6.50
CA ILE A 113 -18.87 14.02 5.06
C ILE A 113 -19.79 13.06 4.29
N GLU A 114 -20.19 13.45 3.08
CA GLU A 114 -20.98 12.58 2.19
C GLU A 114 -20.11 11.80 1.20
N ALA A 115 -18.98 12.40 0.77
CA ALA A 115 -18.05 11.79 -0.17
C ALA A 115 -16.62 12.31 0.07
N GLY A 116 -15.64 11.47 -0.28
CA GLY A 116 -14.22 11.80 -0.21
C GLY A 116 -13.39 10.86 -1.08
N ILE A 117 -12.15 11.25 -1.34
CA ILE A 117 -11.18 10.44 -2.08
C ILE A 117 -10.09 9.96 -1.14
N ALA A 118 -9.76 8.68 -1.23
CA ALA A 118 -8.59 8.10 -0.59
C ALA A 118 -7.55 7.73 -1.65
N GLY A 119 -6.26 7.92 -1.37
CA GLY A 119 -5.21 7.61 -2.32
C GLY A 119 -3.83 7.46 -1.72
N GLY A 120 -2.86 7.22 -2.59
CA GLY A 120 -1.46 7.17 -2.24
C GLY A 120 -0.56 7.13 -3.45
N THR A 121 0.69 7.50 -3.24
CA THR A 121 1.73 7.54 -4.27
C THR A 121 3.08 7.24 -3.66
N ASP A 122 3.99 6.69 -4.42
CA ASP A 122 5.42 6.71 -4.09
C ASP A 122 6.27 6.75 -5.36
N SER A 123 7.36 7.50 -5.30
CA SER A 123 8.41 7.52 -6.29
C SER A 123 9.73 7.08 -5.64
N ILE A 124 10.21 5.92 -6.03
CA ILE A 124 11.57 5.48 -5.68
C ILE A 124 12.59 6.18 -6.58
N SER A 125 12.18 6.49 -7.80
CA SER A 125 13.02 7.22 -8.77
C SER A 125 13.33 8.66 -8.35
N ASP A 126 12.38 9.32 -7.65
CA ASP A 126 12.55 10.65 -7.05
C ASP A 126 12.70 10.56 -5.52
N ALA A 127 13.44 9.57 -5.03
CA ALA A 127 13.66 9.42 -3.59
C ALA A 127 14.51 10.58 -3.03
N PRO A 128 14.18 11.12 -1.83
CA PRO A 128 14.89 12.25 -1.26
C PRO A 128 16.36 11.89 -0.93
N VAL A 129 17.30 12.51 -1.60
CA VAL A 129 18.73 12.44 -1.29
C VAL A 129 19.07 13.59 -0.37
N VAL A 130 19.54 13.29 0.83
CA VAL A 130 19.82 14.30 1.85
C VAL A 130 21.30 14.33 2.23
N TYR A 131 21.75 15.50 2.69
CA TYR A 131 23.09 15.62 3.24
C TYR A 131 23.17 15.04 4.65
N PRO A 132 24.35 14.51 5.08
CA PRO A 132 24.58 14.09 6.45
C PRO A 132 24.23 15.20 7.45
N ARG A 133 23.69 14.83 8.61
CA ARG A 133 23.26 15.77 9.66
C ARG A 133 24.35 16.78 10.03
N SER A 134 25.63 16.34 10.05
CA SER A 134 26.77 17.21 10.33
C SER A 134 26.95 18.31 9.29
N TYR A 135 26.67 18.04 8.01
CA TYR A 135 26.71 19.05 6.96
C TYR A 135 25.50 19.98 7.01
N GLN A 136 24.31 19.44 7.28
CA GLN A 136 23.12 20.26 7.48
C GLN A 136 23.32 21.26 8.64
N GLN A 137 23.91 20.80 9.76
CA GLN A 137 24.22 21.68 10.89
C GLN A 137 25.22 22.80 10.53
N LEU A 138 26.26 22.48 9.72
CA LEU A 138 27.20 23.46 9.23
C LEU A 138 26.51 24.52 8.36
N LEU A 139 25.69 24.09 7.40
CA LEU A 139 24.89 25.00 6.54
C LEU A 139 23.97 25.89 7.37
N LEU A 140 23.24 25.33 8.33
CA LEU A 140 22.35 26.09 9.20
C LEU A 140 23.10 27.07 10.11
N ALA A 141 24.25 26.68 10.64
CA ALA A 141 25.12 27.58 11.46
C ALA A 141 25.59 28.76 10.61
N SER A 142 26.04 28.50 9.39
CA SER A 142 26.46 29.54 8.44
C SER A 142 25.29 30.47 8.10
N TYR A 143 24.10 29.92 7.78
CA TYR A 143 22.91 30.70 7.43
C TYR A 143 22.45 31.60 8.58
N ARG A 144 22.48 31.11 9.83
CA ARG A 144 22.07 31.84 11.04
C ARG A 144 23.07 32.89 11.51
N GLY A 145 24.26 32.92 10.98
CA GLY A 145 25.32 33.89 11.34
C GLY A 145 24.87 35.32 11.09
N ARG A 146 25.01 36.20 12.12
CA ARG A 146 24.66 37.63 12.05
C ARG A 146 25.78 38.49 11.50
N SER A 147 27.02 38.03 11.56
CA SER A 147 28.19 38.70 11.00
C SER A 147 28.84 37.88 9.90
N ALA A 148 29.65 38.50 9.03
CA ALA A 148 30.40 37.80 7.99
C ALA A 148 31.28 36.68 8.56
N TRP A 149 31.93 36.93 9.69
CA TRP A 149 32.74 35.94 10.36
C TRP A 149 31.90 34.75 10.89
N GLN A 150 30.78 35.01 11.53
CA GLN A 150 29.88 33.93 12.00
C GLN A 150 29.32 33.07 10.86
N ARG A 151 29.17 33.63 9.67
CA ARG A 151 28.76 32.89 8.46
C ARG A 151 29.89 32.06 7.87
N LEU A 152 31.15 32.56 7.98
CA LEU A 152 32.31 31.91 7.40
C LEU A 152 32.90 30.85 8.33
N ALA A 153 32.94 31.08 9.63
CA ALA A 153 33.58 30.21 10.61
C ALA A 153 33.14 28.73 10.53
N PRO A 154 31.85 28.36 10.34
CA PRO A 154 31.46 26.97 10.21
C PRO A 154 32.15 26.22 9.05
N TRP A 155 32.48 26.91 7.96
CA TRP A 155 33.10 26.30 6.78
C TRP A 155 34.54 25.80 7.01
N PHE A 156 35.26 26.30 8.02
CA PHE A 156 36.54 25.72 8.40
C PHE A 156 36.45 24.29 8.95
N GLY A 157 35.22 23.87 9.36
CA GLY A 157 34.94 22.51 9.78
C GLY A 157 34.58 21.56 8.63
N LEU A 158 34.55 22.04 7.36
CA LEU A 158 34.17 21.25 6.21
C LEU A 158 35.14 20.10 5.95
N ARG A 159 34.64 18.91 5.71
CA ARG A 159 35.41 17.69 5.42
C ARG A 159 34.79 16.91 4.26
N PRO A 160 35.54 16.10 3.50
CA PRO A 160 35.03 15.32 2.38
C PRO A 160 33.80 14.45 2.73
N LYS A 161 33.72 13.90 3.95
CA LYS A 161 32.57 13.12 4.43
C LYS A 161 31.26 13.87 4.42
N HIS A 162 31.25 15.20 4.46
CA HIS A 162 30.05 16.03 4.43
C HIS A 162 29.37 16.03 3.05
N PHE A 163 30.12 15.73 1.99
CA PHE A 163 29.59 15.67 0.62
C PHE A 163 29.05 14.29 0.26
N LYS A 164 29.24 13.27 1.11
CA LYS A 164 28.68 11.94 0.87
C LYS A 164 27.18 11.98 1.16
N PRO A 165 26.31 11.86 0.15
CA PRO A 165 24.87 11.92 0.36
C PRO A 165 24.39 10.72 1.18
N VAL A 166 23.31 10.92 1.92
CA VAL A 166 22.57 9.86 2.61
C VAL A 166 21.35 9.54 1.75
N LEU A 167 21.36 8.34 1.21
CA LEU A 167 20.19 7.82 0.45
C LEU A 167 19.18 7.26 1.44
N PRO A 168 17.87 7.37 1.13
CA PRO A 168 16.85 6.68 1.88
C PRO A 168 17.12 5.17 1.87
N ALA A 169 17.18 4.58 3.05
CA ALA A 169 17.36 3.13 3.19
C ALA A 169 16.02 2.52 3.58
N VAL A 170 15.62 1.45 2.88
CA VAL A 170 14.45 0.62 3.25
C VAL A 170 14.90 -0.34 4.35
N VAL A 171 15.29 0.22 5.49
CA VAL A 171 15.90 -0.45 6.64
C VAL A 171 15.18 0.01 7.91
N GLU A 172 14.85 -0.93 8.78
CA GLU A 172 14.28 -0.62 10.09
C GLU A 172 15.33 0.01 11.00
N PRO A 173 15.12 1.25 11.49
CA PRO A 173 16.13 1.95 12.27
C PRO A 173 16.52 1.24 13.58
N ARG A 174 15.61 0.46 14.17
CA ARG A 174 15.83 -0.24 15.45
C ARG A 174 16.71 -1.47 15.31
N THR A 175 16.63 -2.17 14.19
CA THR A 175 17.34 -3.43 13.96
C THR A 175 18.50 -3.30 12.98
N GLY A 176 18.50 -2.26 12.16
CA GLY A 176 19.46 -2.09 11.07
C GLY A 176 19.27 -3.07 9.92
N LEU A 177 18.22 -3.87 9.93
CA LEU A 177 17.91 -4.85 8.89
C LEU A 177 16.91 -4.30 7.89
N SER A 178 17.08 -4.66 6.63
CA SER A 178 16.10 -4.37 5.58
C SER A 178 14.84 -5.23 5.72
N MET A 179 13.75 -4.80 5.05
CA MET A 179 12.50 -5.59 5.00
C MET A 179 12.75 -7.02 4.53
N GLY A 180 13.56 -7.19 3.47
CA GLY A 180 13.89 -8.52 2.96
C GLY A 180 14.71 -9.36 3.92
N GLN A 181 15.67 -8.77 4.67
CA GLN A 181 16.42 -9.48 5.71
C GLN A 181 15.50 -9.93 6.86
N HIS A 182 14.58 -9.10 7.30
CA HIS A 182 13.56 -9.52 8.27
C HIS A 182 12.68 -10.65 7.73
N THR A 183 12.32 -10.60 6.45
CA THR A 183 11.49 -11.64 5.82
C THR A 183 12.27 -12.96 5.68
N GLU A 184 13.58 -12.92 5.45
CA GLU A 184 14.41 -14.15 5.51
C GLU A 184 14.38 -14.81 6.90
N LEU A 185 14.45 -14.01 7.97
CA LEU A 185 14.31 -14.54 9.33
C LEU A 185 12.94 -15.18 9.54
N MET A 186 11.88 -14.54 9.06
CA MET A 186 10.52 -15.08 9.10
C MET A 186 10.41 -16.37 8.28
N ALA A 187 10.93 -16.40 7.05
CA ALA A 187 10.90 -17.58 6.19
C ALA A 187 11.59 -18.80 6.86
N LYS A 188 12.73 -18.58 7.52
CA LYS A 188 13.43 -19.62 8.29
C LYS A 188 12.61 -20.07 9.49
N GLN A 189 12.05 -19.16 10.27
CA GLN A 189 11.22 -19.45 11.44
C GLN A 189 9.98 -20.27 11.08
N TRP A 190 9.29 -19.91 9.99
CA TRP A 190 8.08 -20.54 9.51
C TRP A 190 8.33 -21.69 8.53
N GLN A 191 9.59 -22.06 8.30
CA GLN A 191 9.98 -23.14 7.39
C GLN A 191 9.34 -22.98 5.99
N VAL A 192 9.32 -21.75 5.49
CA VAL A 192 8.83 -21.44 4.14
C VAL A 192 9.95 -21.70 3.15
N THR A 193 9.74 -22.70 2.29
CA THR A 193 10.76 -23.12 1.32
C THR A 193 10.86 -22.14 0.14
N ARG A 194 11.99 -22.18 -0.56
CA ARG A 194 12.20 -21.44 -1.81
C ARG A 194 11.17 -21.83 -2.89
N ALA A 195 10.84 -23.11 -2.99
CA ALA A 195 9.90 -23.60 -3.99
C ALA A 195 8.49 -23.05 -3.76
N GLU A 196 7.99 -23.05 -2.51
CA GLU A 196 6.70 -22.45 -2.16
C GLU A 196 6.63 -20.95 -2.52
N GLN A 197 7.73 -20.21 -2.30
CA GLN A 197 7.83 -18.79 -2.62
C GLN A 197 7.80 -18.55 -4.14
N ASP A 198 8.57 -19.32 -4.90
CA ASP A 198 8.65 -19.22 -6.34
C ASP A 198 7.32 -19.62 -7.02
N GLU A 199 6.60 -20.60 -6.48
CA GLU A 199 5.26 -20.99 -6.92
C GLU A 199 4.26 -19.85 -6.74
N LEU A 200 4.19 -19.23 -5.55
CA LEU A 200 3.31 -18.10 -5.30
C LEU A 200 3.63 -16.92 -6.23
N ALA A 201 4.91 -16.61 -6.43
CA ALA A 201 5.36 -15.55 -7.32
C ALA A 201 4.99 -15.83 -8.78
N ASN A 202 5.18 -17.07 -9.24
CA ASN A 202 4.79 -17.51 -10.57
C ASN A 202 3.28 -17.33 -10.79
N ASP A 203 2.47 -17.80 -9.85
CA ASP A 203 1.01 -17.65 -9.89
C ASP A 203 0.58 -16.18 -9.94
N SER A 204 1.19 -15.32 -9.13
CA SER A 204 0.92 -13.87 -9.12
C SER A 204 1.16 -13.27 -10.50
N HIS A 205 2.27 -13.59 -11.16
CA HIS A 205 2.58 -13.11 -12.51
C HIS A 205 1.63 -13.64 -13.57
N LEU A 206 1.30 -14.93 -13.56
CA LEU A 206 0.40 -15.54 -14.55
C LEU A 206 -1.03 -14.99 -14.41
N LYS A 207 -1.53 -14.83 -13.17
CA LYS A 207 -2.82 -14.20 -12.88
C LYS A 207 -2.86 -12.74 -13.35
N ALA A 208 -1.80 -11.94 -13.08
CA ALA A 208 -1.70 -10.57 -13.55
C ALA A 208 -1.67 -10.48 -15.08
N ALA A 209 -0.89 -11.32 -15.75
CA ALA A 209 -0.81 -11.37 -17.21
C ALA A 209 -2.14 -11.78 -17.84
N SER A 210 -2.88 -12.71 -17.24
CA SER A 210 -4.24 -13.08 -17.67
C SER A 210 -5.22 -11.93 -17.51
N ALA A 211 -5.20 -11.27 -16.34
CA ALA A 211 -6.06 -10.12 -16.07
C ALA A 211 -5.86 -8.96 -17.05
N TRP A 212 -4.61 -8.68 -17.46
CA TRP A 212 -4.32 -7.71 -18.51
C TRP A 212 -4.86 -8.15 -19.87
N ARG A 213 -4.68 -9.42 -20.27
CA ARG A 213 -5.20 -9.95 -21.54
C ARG A 213 -6.73 -9.94 -21.61
N GLU A 214 -7.39 -10.18 -20.48
CA GLU A 214 -8.85 -10.21 -20.35
C GLU A 214 -9.48 -8.81 -20.27
N GLY A 215 -8.67 -7.73 -20.27
CA GLY A 215 -9.14 -6.35 -20.14
C GLY A 215 -9.64 -6.00 -18.73
N PHE A 216 -9.31 -6.81 -17.71
CA PHE A 216 -9.77 -6.54 -16.34
C PHE A 216 -9.30 -5.19 -15.82
N TYR A 217 -8.12 -4.73 -16.25
CA TYR A 217 -7.53 -3.47 -15.79
C TYR A 217 -7.88 -2.26 -16.66
N ASP A 218 -8.61 -2.40 -17.77
CA ASP A 218 -8.83 -1.33 -18.76
C ASP A 218 -9.56 -0.10 -18.18
N ASP A 219 -10.46 -0.33 -17.22
CA ASP A 219 -11.18 0.74 -16.51
C ASP A 219 -10.55 1.12 -15.15
N LEU A 220 -9.54 0.40 -14.69
CA LEU A 220 -8.83 0.71 -13.45
C LEU A 220 -7.53 1.45 -13.67
N VAL A 221 -6.93 1.33 -14.86
CA VAL A 221 -5.61 1.87 -15.17
C VAL A 221 -5.69 2.86 -16.33
N ILE A 222 -5.18 4.06 -16.11
CA ILE A 222 -5.07 5.10 -17.15
C ILE A 222 -3.63 5.18 -17.66
N PRO A 223 -3.40 5.38 -18.95
CA PRO A 223 -2.06 5.63 -19.48
C PRO A 223 -1.40 6.84 -18.83
N TYR A 224 -0.11 6.75 -18.52
CA TYR A 224 0.64 7.86 -17.95
C TYR A 224 2.10 7.84 -18.47
N LEU A 225 2.62 8.99 -18.91
CA LEU A 225 3.97 9.19 -19.45
C LEU A 225 4.42 8.07 -20.42
N GLY A 226 3.53 7.69 -21.36
CA GLY A 226 3.79 6.68 -22.37
C GLY A 226 3.62 5.23 -21.93
N LEU A 227 3.47 4.96 -20.63
CA LEU A 227 3.19 3.62 -20.12
C LEU A 227 1.67 3.37 -20.09
N LYS A 228 1.23 2.22 -20.61
CA LYS A 228 -0.19 1.82 -20.66
C LYS A 228 -0.51 0.66 -19.72
N THR A 229 0.48 -0.15 -19.39
CA THR A 229 0.35 -1.35 -18.54
C THR A 229 1.49 -1.40 -17.54
N ASP A 230 1.33 -2.17 -16.47
CA ASP A 230 2.40 -2.40 -15.49
C ASP A 230 3.60 -3.07 -16.15
N ASN A 231 4.79 -2.47 -16.05
CA ASN A 231 5.97 -3.00 -16.73
C ASN A 231 6.77 -4.02 -15.90
N ASN A 232 6.20 -4.46 -14.78
CA ASN A 232 6.79 -5.50 -13.92
C ASN A 232 6.26 -6.89 -14.24
N VAL A 233 5.06 -7.01 -14.83
CA VAL A 233 4.41 -8.29 -15.11
C VAL A 233 5.23 -9.13 -16.12
N ARG A 234 5.46 -10.40 -15.78
CA ARG A 234 6.21 -11.37 -16.57
C ARG A 234 5.31 -12.54 -16.95
N ALA A 235 4.70 -12.46 -18.12
CA ALA A 235 3.84 -13.51 -18.66
C ALA A 235 4.58 -14.81 -18.97
N ASP A 236 5.91 -14.75 -19.13
CA ASP A 236 6.80 -15.87 -19.50
C ASP A 236 7.53 -16.47 -18.28
N THR A 237 7.12 -16.13 -17.05
CA THR A 237 7.72 -16.69 -15.85
C THR A 237 7.40 -18.19 -15.73
N THR A 238 8.31 -18.94 -15.12
CA THR A 238 8.11 -20.35 -14.74
C THR A 238 8.86 -20.65 -13.44
N PRO A 239 8.46 -21.68 -12.68
CA PRO A 239 9.18 -22.08 -11.47
C PRO A 239 10.67 -22.38 -11.75
N GLU A 240 11.02 -22.99 -12.90
CA GLU A 240 12.40 -23.30 -13.29
C GLU A 240 13.24 -22.05 -13.56
N LYS A 241 12.62 -20.99 -14.13
CA LYS A 241 13.29 -19.68 -14.33
C LYS A 241 13.54 -19.01 -12.99
N LEU A 242 12.55 -19.03 -12.09
CA LEU A 242 12.64 -18.43 -10.75
C LEU A 242 13.70 -19.16 -9.91
N ALA A 243 13.74 -20.50 -9.93
CA ALA A 243 14.69 -21.31 -9.17
C ALA A 243 16.17 -20.99 -9.48
N ARG A 244 16.48 -20.45 -10.67
CA ARG A 244 17.84 -20.04 -11.07
C ARG A 244 18.30 -18.70 -10.49
N LEU A 245 17.39 -17.92 -9.89
CA LEU A 245 17.72 -16.63 -9.31
C LEU A 245 18.50 -16.79 -8.01
N ARG A 246 19.51 -15.93 -7.82
CA ARG A 246 20.30 -15.92 -6.59
C ARG A 246 19.53 -15.27 -5.44
N PRO A 247 19.75 -15.70 -4.20
CA PRO A 247 19.24 -15.00 -3.01
C PRO A 247 19.69 -13.53 -3.01
N SER A 248 18.80 -12.63 -2.56
CA SER A 248 19.03 -11.18 -2.59
C SER A 248 19.29 -10.57 -1.22
N PHE A 249 18.87 -11.22 -0.13
CA PHE A 249 18.89 -10.62 1.21
C PHE A 249 19.78 -11.35 2.23
N ALA A 250 20.13 -12.59 1.97
CA ALA A 250 21.11 -13.37 2.73
C ALA A 250 21.83 -14.34 1.80
N ALA A 251 23.10 -14.66 2.07
CA ALA A 251 23.90 -15.56 1.22
C ALA A 251 23.30 -16.98 1.14
N ASP A 252 22.74 -17.45 2.24
CA ASP A 252 22.04 -18.74 2.41
C ASP A 252 20.50 -18.57 2.39
N GLY A 253 20.01 -17.45 1.86
CA GLY A 253 18.61 -17.08 1.86
C GLY A 253 17.77 -17.77 0.78
N THR A 254 16.48 -17.57 0.88
CA THR A 254 15.47 -18.11 -0.05
C THR A 254 14.74 -17.02 -0.84
N LEU A 255 14.78 -15.77 -0.38
CA LEU A 255 14.18 -14.64 -1.07
C LEU A 255 15.06 -14.16 -2.21
N THR A 256 14.45 -13.92 -3.36
CA THR A 256 15.10 -13.46 -4.59
C THR A 256 14.38 -12.25 -5.19
N ALA A 257 14.96 -11.65 -6.19
CA ALA A 257 14.29 -10.61 -6.98
C ALA A 257 13.02 -11.11 -7.70
N GLY A 258 12.85 -12.45 -7.84
CA GLY A 258 11.70 -13.04 -8.51
C GLY A 258 10.51 -13.32 -7.60
N ASN A 259 10.74 -13.51 -6.29
CA ASN A 259 9.70 -13.79 -5.31
C ASN A 259 9.52 -12.64 -4.27
N SER A 260 10.02 -11.46 -4.63
CA SER A 260 9.93 -10.21 -3.89
C SER A 260 9.38 -9.12 -4.79
N THR A 261 8.67 -8.14 -4.24
CA THR A 261 8.21 -6.99 -5.04
C THR A 261 9.39 -6.19 -5.56
N PRO A 262 9.35 -5.75 -6.83
CA PRO A 262 10.31 -4.77 -7.32
C PRO A 262 10.07 -3.39 -6.71
N LEU A 263 11.11 -2.59 -6.60
CA LEU A 263 10.97 -1.16 -6.30
C LEU A 263 10.27 -0.47 -7.47
N THR A 264 9.19 0.24 -7.16
CA THR A 264 8.27 0.79 -8.19
C THR A 264 7.80 2.19 -7.85
N ASP A 265 7.45 2.92 -8.91
CA ASP A 265 6.82 4.24 -8.88
C ASP A 265 5.35 4.11 -9.29
N GLY A 266 4.46 4.91 -8.69
CA GLY A 266 3.06 4.89 -9.07
C GLY A 266 2.14 5.60 -8.09
N ALA A 267 0.89 5.75 -8.49
CA ALA A 267 -0.17 6.35 -7.69
C ALA A 267 -1.52 5.67 -7.96
N SER A 268 -2.38 5.65 -6.95
CA SER A 268 -3.75 5.16 -7.03
C SER A 268 -4.67 5.98 -6.15
N ALA A 269 -5.95 6.06 -6.52
CA ALA A 269 -7.00 6.73 -5.75
C ALA A 269 -8.35 6.04 -5.94
N ILE A 270 -9.21 6.12 -4.92
CA ILE A 270 -10.59 5.62 -4.93
C ILE A 270 -11.55 6.70 -4.46
N LEU A 271 -12.76 6.68 -5.01
CA LEU A 271 -13.87 7.51 -4.56
C LEU A 271 -14.76 6.71 -3.61
N LEU A 272 -14.94 7.24 -2.41
CA LEU A 272 -15.84 6.73 -1.38
C LEU A 272 -16.98 7.72 -1.14
N ALA A 273 -18.19 7.21 -0.92
CA ALA A 273 -19.34 8.07 -0.68
C ALA A 273 -20.42 7.36 0.16
N THR A 274 -21.44 8.11 0.58
CA THR A 274 -22.70 7.48 0.99
C THR A 274 -23.42 6.93 -0.25
N PRO A 275 -24.20 5.82 -0.14
CA PRO A 275 -24.99 5.31 -1.26
C PRO A 275 -25.95 6.37 -1.85
N GLU A 276 -26.50 7.22 -1.01
CA GLU A 276 -27.42 8.30 -1.41
C GLU A 276 -26.72 9.37 -2.25
N TRP A 277 -25.49 9.74 -1.86
CA TRP A 277 -24.68 10.71 -2.63
C TRP A 277 -24.32 10.15 -4.02
N ALA A 278 -23.96 8.87 -4.09
CA ALA A 278 -23.68 8.19 -5.36
C ALA A 278 -24.93 8.10 -6.24
N ALA A 279 -26.06 7.71 -5.67
CA ALA A 279 -27.34 7.59 -6.38
C ALA A 279 -27.80 8.92 -6.98
N LYS A 280 -27.71 10.04 -6.23
CA LYS A 280 -28.04 11.38 -6.72
C LYS A 280 -27.23 11.80 -7.96
N ARG A 281 -26.07 11.20 -8.17
CA ARG A 281 -25.17 11.48 -9.30
C ARG A 281 -25.17 10.38 -10.36
N SER A 282 -26.03 9.39 -10.23
CA SER A 282 -26.08 8.21 -11.10
C SER A 282 -24.73 7.50 -11.20
N LEU A 283 -23.99 7.49 -10.10
CA LEU A 283 -22.71 6.79 -9.99
C LEU A 283 -22.91 5.35 -9.50
N PRO A 284 -22.09 4.39 -9.95
CA PRO A 284 -22.18 3.02 -9.49
C PRO A 284 -21.79 2.89 -8.01
N VAL A 285 -22.30 1.88 -7.34
CA VAL A 285 -21.79 1.36 -6.08
C VAL A 285 -21.24 -0.03 -6.36
N LEU A 286 -19.93 -0.18 -6.41
CA LEU A 286 -19.29 -1.46 -6.73
C LEU A 286 -19.32 -2.42 -5.54
N ALA A 287 -19.08 -1.89 -4.36
CA ALA A 287 -19.06 -2.60 -3.08
C ALA A 287 -19.10 -1.59 -1.92
N HIS A 288 -19.01 -2.07 -0.70
CA HIS A 288 -18.97 -1.25 0.52
C HIS A 288 -17.74 -1.57 1.35
N LEU A 289 -17.08 -0.57 1.88
CA LEU A 289 -16.04 -0.73 2.90
C LEU A 289 -16.74 -0.94 4.25
N ALA A 290 -16.72 -2.17 4.76
CA ALA A 290 -17.52 -2.56 5.93
C ALA A 290 -16.72 -2.43 7.23
N HIS A 291 -15.46 -2.88 7.25
CA HIS A 291 -14.60 -2.87 8.44
C HIS A 291 -13.18 -2.50 8.06
N GLY A 292 -12.45 -1.94 9.03
CA GLY A 292 -11.02 -1.69 8.96
C GLY A 292 -10.36 -1.91 10.31
N LYS A 293 -9.14 -2.46 10.32
CA LYS A 293 -8.38 -2.73 11.54
C LYS A 293 -6.90 -2.54 11.30
N ALA A 294 -6.24 -1.77 12.14
CA ALA A 294 -4.78 -1.70 12.18
C ALA A 294 -4.24 -2.44 13.41
N TRP A 295 -3.03 -2.98 13.29
CA TRP A 295 -2.31 -3.67 14.37
C TRP A 295 -0.81 -3.41 14.29
N ALA A 296 -0.11 -3.63 15.39
CA ALA A 296 1.34 -3.57 15.44
C ALA A 296 1.90 -4.71 16.29
N VAL A 297 3.14 -5.13 15.98
CA VAL A 297 3.89 -6.17 16.68
C VAL A 297 5.22 -5.63 17.21
N ASP A 298 5.73 -6.21 18.29
CA ASP A 298 7.09 -5.91 18.79
C ASP A 298 8.13 -6.75 18.06
N PHE A 299 8.50 -6.31 16.88
CA PHE A 299 9.56 -6.94 16.08
C PHE A 299 10.97 -6.66 16.61
N SER A 300 11.15 -5.64 17.46
CA SER A 300 12.46 -5.23 17.97
C SER A 300 13.01 -6.20 19.01
N GLY A 301 12.13 -6.86 19.76
CA GLY A 301 12.48 -7.88 20.73
C GLY A 301 12.83 -9.27 20.15
N GLY A 302 12.74 -9.44 18.82
CA GLY A 302 13.08 -10.68 18.10
C GLY A 302 12.09 -11.84 18.30
N LYS A 303 10.97 -11.62 19.00
CA LYS A 303 9.94 -12.66 19.23
C LYS A 303 8.89 -12.67 18.14
N GLU A 304 8.57 -11.50 17.59
CA GLU A 304 7.57 -11.35 16.54
C GLU A 304 8.23 -10.94 15.22
N GLY A 305 7.79 -11.52 14.12
CA GLY A 305 8.30 -11.16 12.79
C GLY A 305 7.82 -9.79 12.36
N LEU A 306 8.69 -8.99 11.74
CA LEU A 306 8.40 -7.62 11.32
C LEU A 306 7.10 -7.48 10.53
N LEU A 307 6.81 -8.42 9.63
CA LEU A 307 5.65 -8.35 8.74
C LEU A 307 4.49 -9.24 9.19
N MET A 308 4.47 -9.66 10.47
CA MET A 308 3.43 -10.55 11.01
C MET A 308 2.23 -9.84 11.64
N ALA A 309 2.19 -8.50 11.70
CA ALA A 309 1.04 -7.76 12.23
C ALA A 309 -0.32 -8.13 11.60
N PRO A 310 -0.42 -8.49 10.31
CA PRO A 310 -1.67 -8.99 9.74
C PRO A 310 -2.22 -10.25 10.43
N THR A 311 -1.36 -11.09 11.01
CA THR A 311 -1.82 -12.30 11.73
C THR A 311 -2.64 -11.96 12.98
N TYR A 312 -2.50 -10.77 13.51
CA TYR A 312 -3.30 -10.23 14.63
C TYR A 312 -4.46 -9.36 14.14
N ALA A 313 -4.21 -8.50 13.15
CA ALA A 313 -5.21 -7.56 12.65
C ALA A 313 -6.44 -8.29 12.09
N VAL A 314 -6.22 -9.34 11.30
CA VAL A 314 -7.31 -10.10 10.66
C VAL A 314 -8.19 -10.81 11.69
N PRO A 315 -7.70 -11.67 12.60
CA PRO A 315 -8.59 -12.32 13.57
C PRO A 315 -9.29 -11.32 14.52
N ALA A 316 -8.63 -10.21 14.86
CA ALA A 316 -9.27 -9.17 15.66
C ALA A 316 -10.44 -8.53 14.89
N MET A 317 -10.25 -8.21 13.60
CA MET A 317 -11.31 -7.68 12.73
C MET A 317 -12.44 -8.68 12.51
N LEU A 318 -12.12 -9.95 12.28
CA LEU A 318 -13.13 -11.01 12.10
C LEU A 318 -13.99 -11.18 13.35
N ARG A 319 -13.41 -11.15 14.54
CA ARG A 319 -14.14 -11.18 15.80
C ARG A 319 -15.08 -9.98 15.95
N ASP A 320 -14.60 -8.77 15.64
CA ASP A 320 -15.40 -7.55 15.71
C ASP A 320 -16.57 -7.59 14.71
N ALA A 321 -16.39 -8.24 13.55
CA ALA A 321 -17.39 -8.42 12.51
C ALA A 321 -18.28 -9.66 12.70
N ASN A 322 -17.99 -10.51 13.69
CA ASN A 322 -18.62 -11.83 13.90
C ASN A 322 -18.56 -12.72 12.64
N LEU A 323 -17.38 -12.79 12.03
CA LEU A 323 -17.08 -13.58 10.84
C LEU A 323 -15.95 -14.56 11.09
N THR A 324 -15.85 -15.58 10.25
CA THR A 324 -14.72 -16.51 10.16
C THR A 324 -13.87 -16.22 8.94
N LEU A 325 -12.65 -16.77 8.89
CA LEU A 325 -11.76 -16.61 7.74
C LEU A 325 -12.36 -17.22 6.46
N GLN A 326 -13.26 -18.19 6.57
CA GLN A 326 -13.88 -18.91 5.45
C GLN A 326 -15.12 -18.22 4.86
N ASP A 327 -15.58 -17.10 5.46
CA ASP A 327 -16.77 -16.36 5.01
C ASP A 327 -16.50 -15.43 3.80
N PHE A 328 -15.32 -15.55 3.19
CA PHE A 328 -14.87 -14.66 2.10
C PHE A 328 -14.76 -15.41 0.77
N ASP A 329 -15.20 -14.74 -0.29
CA ASP A 329 -15.11 -15.22 -1.67
C ASP A 329 -13.79 -14.90 -2.32
N TYR A 330 -13.17 -13.78 -1.92
CA TYR A 330 -11.86 -13.31 -2.41
C TYR A 330 -10.99 -12.82 -1.27
N TYR A 331 -9.68 -13.08 -1.40
CA TYR A 331 -8.64 -12.60 -0.49
C TYR A 331 -7.62 -11.79 -1.27
N GLU A 332 -7.44 -10.55 -0.89
CA GLU A 332 -6.38 -9.67 -1.41
C GLU A 332 -5.34 -9.46 -0.31
N ILE A 333 -4.30 -10.28 -0.32
CA ILE A 333 -3.18 -10.18 0.60
C ILE A 333 -2.02 -9.51 -0.12
N HIS A 334 -1.56 -8.39 0.41
CA HIS A 334 -0.41 -7.70 -0.13
C HIS A 334 0.83 -8.59 -0.11
N GLU A 335 1.44 -8.76 -1.29
CA GLU A 335 2.63 -9.58 -1.49
C GLU A 335 3.88 -8.70 -1.47
N ALA A 336 4.29 -8.17 -0.30
CA ALA A 336 5.59 -7.50 -0.21
C ALA A 336 6.72 -8.49 -0.58
N PHE A 337 6.57 -9.71 -0.10
CA PHE A 337 7.38 -10.89 -0.42
C PHE A 337 6.47 -12.11 -0.44
N ALA A 338 6.70 -13.05 -1.35
CA ALA A 338 5.97 -14.31 -1.35
C ALA A 338 6.09 -15.04 -0.01
N ALA A 339 7.29 -15.02 0.59
CA ALA A 339 7.53 -15.59 1.92
C ALA A 339 6.65 -14.98 3.01
N GLN A 340 6.43 -13.65 3.01
CA GLN A 340 5.61 -12.98 4.00
C GLN A 340 4.15 -13.47 3.94
N VAL A 341 3.58 -13.61 2.73
CA VAL A 341 2.23 -14.14 2.55
C VAL A 341 2.15 -15.56 3.11
N LEU A 342 3.10 -16.41 2.75
CA LEU A 342 3.15 -17.80 3.20
C LEU A 342 3.32 -17.93 4.73
N CYS A 343 4.15 -17.09 5.34
CA CYS A 343 4.26 -17.03 6.81
C CYS A 343 2.92 -16.67 7.46
N THR A 344 2.21 -15.68 6.93
CA THR A 344 0.89 -15.27 7.43
C THR A 344 -0.11 -16.43 7.35
N LEU A 345 -0.15 -17.15 6.24
CA LEU A 345 -1.08 -18.27 6.05
C LEU A 345 -0.73 -19.44 6.96
N LYS A 346 0.55 -19.83 7.06
CA LYS A 346 1.01 -20.86 8.00
C LYS A 346 0.70 -20.48 9.46
N ALA A 347 0.78 -19.21 9.82
CA ALA A 347 0.43 -18.75 11.16
C ALA A 347 -1.06 -18.95 11.47
N TRP A 348 -1.96 -18.63 10.54
CA TRP A 348 -3.39 -18.85 10.72
C TRP A 348 -3.79 -20.32 10.76
N GLU A 349 -3.01 -21.19 10.12
CA GLU A 349 -3.21 -22.64 10.13
C GLU A 349 -2.59 -23.33 11.36
N SER A 350 -1.65 -22.68 12.06
CA SER A 350 -0.92 -23.25 13.19
C SER A 350 -1.78 -23.29 14.47
N PRO A 351 -2.10 -24.50 15.03
CA PRO A 351 -2.83 -24.58 16.29
C PRO A 351 -2.11 -23.92 17.46
N ASP A 352 -0.79 -24.09 17.54
CA ASP A 352 0.02 -23.55 18.62
C ASP A 352 0.12 -22.03 18.55
N TYR A 353 0.37 -21.47 17.36
CA TYR A 353 0.41 -20.01 17.19
C TYR A 353 -0.96 -19.37 17.48
N CYS A 354 -2.03 -19.95 16.97
CA CYS A 354 -3.38 -19.45 17.22
C CYS A 354 -3.75 -19.49 18.72
N ARG A 355 -3.37 -20.56 19.44
CA ARG A 355 -3.62 -20.68 20.88
C ARG A 355 -2.70 -19.78 21.71
N ASP A 356 -1.39 -19.92 21.52
CA ASP A 356 -0.40 -19.39 22.48
C ASP A 356 -0.06 -17.92 22.19
N VAL A 357 -0.21 -17.47 20.94
CA VAL A 357 0.12 -16.11 20.50
C VAL A 357 -1.12 -15.27 20.23
N LEU A 358 -2.12 -15.84 19.54
CA LEU A 358 -3.33 -15.09 19.20
C LEU A 358 -4.45 -15.24 20.23
N GLY A 359 -4.33 -16.18 21.19
CA GLY A 359 -5.34 -16.44 22.21
C GLY A 359 -6.65 -17.01 21.66
N LEU A 360 -6.58 -17.71 20.53
CA LEU A 360 -7.73 -18.34 19.90
C LEU A 360 -7.93 -19.77 20.40
N SER A 361 -9.17 -20.22 20.48
CA SER A 361 -9.51 -21.59 20.90
C SER A 361 -9.25 -22.65 19.83
N ALA A 362 -9.10 -22.24 18.58
CA ALA A 362 -8.83 -23.10 17.42
C ALA A 362 -8.02 -22.34 16.37
N PRO A 363 -7.36 -23.04 15.42
CA PRO A 363 -6.77 -22.38 14.25
C PRO A 363 -7.78 -21.53 13.52
N LEU A 364 -7.30 -20.40 12.98
CA LEU A 364 -8.13 -19.54 12.11
C LEU A 364 -8.52 -20.29 10.82
N GLY A 365 -7.65 -21.19 10.38
CA GLY A 365 -7.84 -22.08 9.26
C GLY A 365 -7.13 -21.65 8.00
N SER A 366 -7.34 -22.42 6.93
CA SER A 366 -6.75 -22.18 5.61
C SER A 366 -7.68 -21.38 4.71
N ILE A 367 -7.10 -20.78 3.67
CA ILE A 367 -7.83 -20.18 2.56
C ILE A 367 -7.53 -20.92 1.24
N GLU A 368 -8.51 -21.00 0.36
CA GLU A 368 -8.32 -21.56 -0.97
C GLU A 368 -7.40 -20.66 -1.81
N ARG A 369 -6.27 -21.21 -2.28
CA ARG A 369 -5.31 -20.46 -3.12
C ARG A 369 -5.93 -19.92 -4.41
N ALA A 370 -6.95 -20.58 -4.93
CA ALA A 370 -7.69 -20.14 -6.12
C ALA A 370 -8.44 -18.81 -5.89
N ARG A 371 -8.73 -18.46 -4.62
CA ARG A 371 -9.41 -17.21 -4.25
C ARG A 371 -8.44 -16.10 -3.83
N LEU A 372 -7.13 -16.40 -3.74
CA LEU A 372 -6.10 -15.47 -3.32
C LEU A 372 -5.55 -14.69 -4.52
N ASN A 373 -5.58 -13.35 -4.45
CA ASN A 373 -5.00 -12.43 -5.43
C ASN A 373 -5.32 -12.86 -6.88
N VAL A 374 -6.61 -13.08 -7.16
CA VAL A 374 -7.08 -13.74 -8.39
C VAL A 374 -6.77 -12.97 -9.68
N LYS A 375 -6.37 -11.71 -9.59
CA LYS A 375 -5.92 -10.87 -10.69
C LYS A 375 -4.42 -10.51 -10.60
N GLY A 376 -3.67 -11.27 -9.78
CA GLY A 376 -2.27 -11.02 -9.49
C GLY A 376 -2.08 -10.02 -8.34
N GLY A 377 -0.98 -10.18 -7.62
CA GLY A 377 -0.63 -9.36 -6.46
C GLY A 377 0.59 -8.47 -6.70
N SER A 378 1.16 -7.97 -5.62
CA SER A 378 2.21 -6.95 -5.68
C SER A 378 3.55 -7.47 -6.20
N VAL A 379 3.86 -8.75 -6.07
CA VAL A 379 5.06 -9.35 -6.67
C VAL A 379 5.05 -9.16 -8.19
N ALA A 380 3.89 -9.31 -8.82
CA ALA A 380 3.72 -9.16 -10.27
C ALA A 380 3.49 -7.71 -10.70
N LEU A 381 2.54 -7.03 -10.07
CA LEU A 381 2.11 -5.69 -10.48
C LEU A 381 3.09 -4.59 -10.06
N GLY A 382 3.83 -4.81 -8.98
CA GLY A 382 4.65 -3.81 -8.33
C GLY A 382 4.01 -3.24 -7.06
N HIS A 383 4.82 -2.48 -6.30
CA HIS A 383 4.46 -1.96 -4.99
C HIS A 383 5.01 -0.54 -4.79
N PRO A 384 4.37 0.50 -5.36
CA PRO A 384 4.65 1.87 -4.94
C PRO A 384 4.03 2.08 -3.56
N PHE A 385 4.79 1.86 -2.53
CA PHE A 385 4.41 1.71 -1.11
C PHE A 385 3.01 2.21 -0.74
N ALA A 386 2.83 3.53 -0.67
CA ALA A 386 1.57 4.14 -0.25
C ALA A 386 0.41 3.92 -1.24
N ALA A 387 0.66 3.64 -2.53
CA ALA A 387 -0.38 3.45 -3.52
C ALA A 387 -1.05 2.07 -3.46
N THR A 388 -0.46 1.10 -2.77
CA THR A 388 -0.90 -0.30 -2.85
C THR A 388 -2.29 -0.53 -2.25
N GLY A 389 -2.64 0.13 -1.16
CA GLY A 389 -3.91 -0.10 -0.47
C GLY A 389 -5.13 0.20 -1.35
N THR A 390 -5.21 1.38 -1.94
CA THR A 390 -6.34 1.76 -2.82
C THR A 390 -6.35 1.00 -4.13
N ARG A 391 -5.18 0.56 -4.65
CA ARG A 391 -5.12 -0.40 -5.76
C ARG A 391 -5.84 -1.70 -5.41
N ILE A 392 -5.57 -2.25 -4.23
CA ILE A 392 -6.19 -3.48 -3.74
C ILE A 392 -7.69 -3.28 -3.54
N VAL A 393 -8.11 -2.20 -2.89
CA VAL A 393 -9.54 -1.88 -2.68
C VAL A 393 -10.29 -1.79 -4.01
N ALA A 394 -9.74 -1.08 -5.00
CA ALA A 394 -10.37 -0.94 -6.31
C ALA A 394 -10.49 -2.28 -7.05
N THR A 395 -9.43 -3.10 -6.99
CA THR A 395 -9.42 -4.46 -7.58
C THR A 395 -10.51 -5.32 -6.95
N LEU A 396 -10.57 -5.37 -5.62
CA LEU A 396 -11.52 -6.21 -4.89
C LEU A 396 -12.96 -5.74 -5.08
N ALA A 397 -13.22 -4.43 -5.05
CA ALA A 397 -14.55 -3.88 -5.30
C ALA A 397 -15.05 -4.24 -6.71
N LYS A 398 -14.19 -4.18 -7.72
CA LYS A 398 -14.52 -4.60 -9.08
C LYS A 398 -14.79 -6.10 -9.18
N LEU A 399 -14.00 -6.94 -8.50
CA LEU A 399 -14.24 -8.39 -8.45
C LEU A 399 -15.61 -8.70 -7.87
N LEU A 400 -15.93 -8.12 -6.71
CA LEU A 400 -17.22 -8.33 -6.06
C LEU A 400 -18.40 -7.82 -6.90
N SER A 401 -18.24 -6.68 -7.56
CA SER A 401 -19.26 -6.12 -8.45
C SER A 401 -19.51 -6.99 -9.68
N GLY A 402 -18.46 -7.63 -10.22
CA GLY A 402 -18.52 -8.46 -11.42
C GLY A 402 -18.99 -9.89 -11.19
N ASP A 403 -19.00 -10.37 -9.95
CA ASP A 403 -19.44 -11.72 -9.58
C ASP A 403 -20.72 -11.68 -8.74
N ALA A 404 -21.84 -12.07 -9.36
CA ALA A 404 -23.15 -12.06 -8.70
C ALA A 404 -23.24 -12.99 -7.49
N LYS A 405 -22.37 -13.99 -7.36
CA LYS A 405 -22.34 -14.95 -6.26
C LYS A 405 -21.45 -14.48 -5.11
N ALA A 406 -20.45 -13.66 -5.39
CA ALA A 406 -19.51 -13.17 -4.39
C ALA A 406 -20.16 -12.11 -3.50
N LYS A 407 -19.94 -12.20 -2.21
CA LYS A 407 -20.51 -11.33 -1.17
C LYS A 407 -19.45 -10.52 -0.46
N ARG A 408 -18.28 -11.13 -0.16
CA ARG A 408 -17.26 -10.54 0.70
C ARG A 408 -15.86 -10.77 0.17
N GLY A 409 -15.01 -9.78 0.41
CA GLY A 409 -13.59 -9.88 0.20
C GLY A 409 -12.80 -9.37 1.42
N LEU A 410 -11.69 -10.03 1.70
CA LEU A 410 -10.78 -9.68 2.79
C LEU A 410 -9.52 -9.04 2.21
N ILE A 411 -9.11 -7.90 2.78
CA ILE A 411 -7.84 -7.23 2.47
C ILE A 411 -6.91 -7.36 3.67
N SER A 412 -5.63 -7.67 3.39
CA SER A 412 -4.57 -7.73 4.39
C SER A 412 -3.29 -7.14 3.84
N VAL A 413 -2.76 -6.11 4.51
CA VAL A 413 -1.54 -5.39 4.10
C VAL A 413 -0.57 -5.36 5.28
N CYS A 414 0.60 -5.97 5.13
CA CYS A 414 1.72 -5.79 6.03
C CYS A 414 2.43 -4.47 5.75
N THR A 415 3.08 -3.88 6.75
CA THR A 415 3.79 -2.63 6.59
C THR A 415 5.12 -2.62 7.34
N ALA A 416 6.04 -1.77 6.92
CA ALA A 416 7.23 -1.43 7.68
C ALA A 416 6.87 -0.93 9.09
N GLY A 417 7.80 -1.03 10.04
CA GLY A 417 7.59 -0.64 11.42
C GLY A 417 6.80 -1.66 12.26
N GLY A 418 6.67 -2.91 11.78
CA GLY A 418 5.94 -3.95 12.50
C GLY A 418 4.43 -3.73 12.55
N MET A 419 3.86 -3.06 11.55
CA MET A 419 2.43 -2.77 11.51
C MET A 419 1.71 -3.58 10.40
N GLY A 420 0.39 -3.58 10.47
CA GLY A 420 -0.48 -4.17 9.45
C GLY A 420 -1.85 -3.51 9.44
N VAL A 421 -2.48 -3.51 8.28
CA VAL A 421 -3.85 -3.00 8.10
C VAL A 421 -4.67 -4.07 7.38
N ALA A 422 -5.86 -4.31 7.89
CA ALA A 422 -6.83 -5.21 7.28
C ALA A 422 -8.15 -4.49 7.03
N ALA A 423 -8.90 -4.93 6.04
CA ALA A 423 -10.24 -4.42 5.76
C ALA A 423 -11.17 -5.51 5.22
N ILE A 424 -12.46 -5.30 5.42
CA ILE A 424 -13.54 -6.11 4.81
C ILE A 424 -14.28 -5.24 3.82
N VAL A 425 -14.43 -5.77 2.62
CA VAL A 425 -15.24 -5.18 1.55
C VAL A 425 -16.42 -6.11 1.29
N GLU A 426 -17.65 -5.55 1.28
CA GLU A 426 -18.89 -6.30 1.05
C GLU A 426 -19.63 -5.74 -0.16
N ARG A 427 -20.33 -6.62 -0.84
CA ARG A 427 -21.22 -6.26 -1.95
C ARG A 427 -22.57 -5.70 -1.49
#